data_f92ba80de0e32c0979dddc75a6815a9b
#
_entry.id   f92ba80de0e32c0979dddc75a6815a9b
#
_cell.length_a   1.000
_cell.length_b   1.000
_cell.length_c   1.000
_cell.angle_alpha   90.00
_cell.angle_beta   90.00
_cell.angle_gamma   90.00
#
_symmetry.space_group_name_H-M   'P 1'
#
loop_
_entity.id
_entity.type
_entity.pdbx_description
1 polymer ?
#
loop_
_entity_poly.entity_id
_entity_poly.type
_entity_poly.pdbx_seq_one_letter_code
_entity_poly.pdbx_strand_id
1 'polypeptide(L)'
;PNVVLIVLDTLRGDRLSCMGYERKTSPRIDALAAQGALFTRAFSTCFWTLPSHASIFTGLHPVQVGATSETLQLPGDAVTVAEALDGAGYRTAGFVCNSWVSKERGFAQGFQDFFEMWRPENQDRSQASLSMEDMTVGRLEPWIESAAHGDRPFFLFANLNGTHLPYRPAAPYAGEFLHPGYDMKRVEELAQITSGWSHLVGEMPLSETDYAILNDLYDGEVAFADALVGRVIDALQRAGVLDDTIVIIVSDHGEHLGEKDKIDHMSTLYDPALHVPLVIRYPRAFAAGTRSDELVSLVDVAPTIVGLCGASDEAPSFRAETASLASKKRAPLEFVIAGNERPMMGIKLLQTKYPGYDWESIDYRMRCLRAPAHKLIWNENRSVELYNLARDPTEDNNLAETQADMQRQMMAVLTKAYEQMGGNKEHFMFESTDRQALELLRSLGYVN
;
A
#
# COMPACT_ATOMS: atom_id res chain seq x y z
N PRO A 1 4.92 -9.19 22.71
CA PRO A 1 5.83 -8.30 21.96
C PRO A 1 5.29 -6.89 21.87
N ASN A 2 6.17 -5.90 21.60
CA ASN A 2 5.73 -4.62 21.06
C ASN A 2 5.44 -4.75 19.56
N VAL A 3 4.77 -3.76 18.98
CA VAL A 3 4.49 -3.69 17.54
C VAL A 3 4.82 -2.30 17.01
N VAL A 4 5.55 -2.25 15.91
CA VAL A 4 5.77 -1.05 15.10
C VAL A 4 5.36 -1.35 13.67
N LEU A 5 4.33 -0.68 13.19
CA LEU A 5 3.81 -0.73 11.83
C LEU A 5 4.15 0.59 11.14
N ILE A 6 5.04 0.56 10.17
CA ILE A 6 5.40 1.72 9.34
C ILE A 6 4.81 1.51 7.95
N VAL A 7 3.93 2.39 7.54
CA VAL A 7 3.38 2.46 6.19
C VAL A 7 4.07 3.62 5.46
N LEU A 8 4.79 3.30 4.39
CA LEU A 8 5.42 4.27 3.50
C LEU A 8 4.47 4.49 2.32
N ASP A 9 3.83 5.65 2.30
CA ASP A 9 2.79 6.01 1.33
C ASP A 9 3.35 6.01 -0.10
N THR A 10 2.67 5.34 -1.04
CA THR A 10 3.06 5.16 -2.45
C THR A 10 4.38 4.44 -2.71
N LEU A 11 5.01 3.77 -1.72
CA LEU A 11 6.28 3.09 -1.96
C LEU A 11 6.08 1.84 -2.82
N ARG A 12 6.69 1.84 -3.99
CA ARG A 12 6.71 0.70 -4.92
C ARG A 12 7.65 -0.41 -4.46
N GLY A 13 7.21 -1.66 -4.57
CA GLY A 13 8.03 -2.82 -4.24
C GLY A 13 9.28 -2.93 -5.12
N ASP A 14 9.15 -2.65 -6.42
CA ASP A 14 10.24 -2.74 -7.41
C ASP A 14 11.31 -1.64 -7.28
N ARG A 15 11.19 -0.73 -6.30
CA ARG A 15 12.18 0.34 -6.05
C ARG A 15 13.06 0.09 -4.83
N LEU A 16 12.93 -1.08 -4.19
CA LEU A 16 13.80 -1.49 -3.09
C LEU A 16 14.91 -2.43 -3.58
N SER A 17 16.16 -2.21 -3.13
CA SER A 17 17.29 -3.06 -3.52
C SER A 17 17.14 -4.50 -3.02
N CYS A 18 16.52 -4.76 -1.86
CA CYS A 18 16.19 -6.12 -1.41
C CYS A 18 15.15 -6.82 -2.30
N MET A 19 14.35 -6.08 -3.07
CA MET A 19 13.40 -6.61 -4.04
C MET A 19 14.02 -6.85 -5.43
N GLY A 20 15.27 -6.44 -5.63
CA GLY A 20 16.00 -6.63 -6.88
C GLY A 20 16.22 -5.36 -7.69
N TYR A 21 15.90 -4.20 -7.16
CA TYR A 21 16.22 -2.93 -7.81
C TYR A 21 17.74 -2.72 -7.86
N GLU A 22 18.26 -2.27 -9.01
CA GLU A 22 19.71 -2.15 -9.23
C GLU A 22 20.35 -0.99 -8.46
N ARG A 23 19.59 0.06 -8.12
CA ARG A 23 20.07 1.17 -7.33
C ARG A 23 19.94 0.85 -5.83
N LYS A 24 20.87 1.36 -5.03
CA LYS A 24 20.88 1.16 -3.56
C LYS A 24 20.02 2.20 -2.86
N THR A 25 18.72 2.11 -3.06
CA THR A 25 17.74 3.06 -2.50
C THR A 25 17.33 2.73 -1.06
N SER A 26 17.56 1.50 -0.58
CA SER A 26 16.94 1.02 0.66
C SER A 26 17.85 0.24 1.62
N PRO A 27 19.10 0.69 1.90
CA PRO A 27 20.05 -0.09 2.69
C PRO A 27 19.59 -0.43 4.12
N ARG A 28 18.76 0.40 4.75
CA ARG A 28 18.24 0.17 6.11
C ARG A 28 17.10 -0.85 6.09
N ILE A 29 16.18 -0.75 5.12
CA ILE A 29 15.11 -1.73 4.90
C ILE A 29 15.71 -3.07 4.47
N ASP A 30 16.74 -3.08 3.62
CA ASP A 30 17.46 -4.29 3.22
C ASP A 30 18.07 -5.01 4.42
N ALA A 31 18.69 -4.25 5.34
CA ALA A 31 19.28 -4.81 6.56
C ALA A 31 18.19 -5.39 7.49
N LEU A 32 17.01 -4.76 7.54
CA LEU A 32 15.85 -5.28 8.28
C LEU A 32 15.32 -6.57 7.64
N ALA A 33 15.16 -6.60 6.32
CA ALA A 33 14.73 -7.77 5.55
C ALA A 33 15.69 -8.96 5.74
N ALA A 34 16.98 -8.69 5.77
CA ALA A 34 18.01 -9.72 6.06
C ALA A 34 17.90 -10.31 7.49
N GLN A 35 17.28 -9.61 8.43
CA GLN A 35 17.04 -10.05 9.80
C GLN A 35 15.65 -10.63 10.04
N GLY A 36 14.77 -10.63 9.03
CA GLY A 36 13.38 -11.05 9.11
C GLY A 36 12.92 -11.78 7.87
N ALA A 37 11.67 -11.54 7.50
CA ALA A 37 11.03 -12.09 6.31
C ALA A 37 10.72 -10.96 5.30
N LEU A 38 11.11 -11.18 4.04
CA LEU A 38 10.73 -10.38 2.89
C LEU A 38 9.67 -11.13 2.07
N PHE A 39 8.50 -10.51 1.89
CA PHE A 39 7.44 -11.02 1.03
C PHE A 39 7.52 -10.28 -0.31
N THR A 40 7.95 -10.99 -1.35
CA THR A 40 8.28 -10.38 -2.65
C THR A 40 7.06 -10.14 -3.54
N ARG A 41 5.89 -10.64 -3.13
CA ARG A 41 4.64 -10.57 -3.90
C ARG A 41 3.48 -10.13 -3.03
N ALA A 42 3.64 -8.99 -2.35
CA ALA A 42 2.59 -8.34 -1.60
C ALA A 42 1.85 -7.31 -2.47
N PHE A 43 0.53 -7.28 -2.36
CA PHE A 43 -0.32 -6.43 -3.20
C PHE A 43 -1.33 -5.65 -2.38
N SER A 44 -1.49 -4.39 -2.77
CA SER A 44 -2.54 -3.52 -2.25
C SER A 44 -3.93 -3.98 -2.72
N THR A 45 -4.92 -3.63 -1.92
CA THR A 45 -6.36 -3.86 -2.23
C THR A 45 -6.98 -2.73 -3.05
N CYS A 46 -6.29 -1.58 -3.15
CA CYS A 46 -6.70 -0.41 -3.91
C CYS A 46 -5.47 0.42 -4.28
N PHE A 47 -5.60 1.32 -5.25
CA PHE A 47 -4.52 2.19 -5.71
C PHE A 47 -4.44 3.53 -4.96
N TRP A 48 -5.15 3.73 -3.85
CA TRP A 48 -5.12 4.98 -3.09
C TRP A 48 -5.30 4.76 -1.58
N THR A 49 -4.92 5.76 -0.81
CA THR A 49 -4.60 5.72 0.61
C THR A 49 -5.71 5.19 1.51
N LEU A 50 -6.93 5.79 1.49
CA LEU A 50 -7.97 5.48 2.47
C LEU A 50 -8.43 4.01 2.43
N PRO A 51 -8.83 3.42 1.27
CA PRO A 51 -9.27 2.03 1.24
C PRO A 51 -8.15 1.04 1.56
N SER A 52 -6.92 1.33 1.13
CA SER A 52 -5.77 0.47 1.39
C SER A 52 -5.41 0.45 2.88
N HIS A 53 -5.40 1.61 3.54
CA HIS A 53 -5.22 1.67 5.00
C HIS A 53 -6.37 0.99 5.75
N ALA A 54 -7.62 1.12 5.27
CA ALA A 54 -8.74 0.38 5.86
C ALA A 54 -8.49 -1.13 5.83
N SER A 55 -7.95 -1.66 4.73
CA SER A 55 -7.57 -3.06 4.63
C SER A 55 -6.43 -3.45 5.58
N ILE A 56 -5.40 -2.62 5.71
CA ILE A 56 -4.29 -2.82 6.65
C ILE A 56 -4.80 -2.89 8.10
N PHE A 57 -5.76 -2.02 8.45
CA PHE A 57 -6.28 -1.90 9.82
C PHE A 57 -7.30 -2.96 10.21
N THR A 58 -8.09 -3.43 9.24
CA THR A 58 -9.25 -4.32 9.52
C THR A 58 -9.08 -5.75 9.05
N GLY A 59 -8.09 -6.03 8.19
CA GLY A 59 -7.96 -7.34 7.55
C GLY A 59 -9.10 -7.65 6.57
N LEU A 60 -9.83 -6.63 6.10
CA LEU A 60 -10.96 -6.76 5.18
C LEU A 60 -10.71 -5.98 3.89
N HIS A 61 -11.28 -6.42 2.78
CA HIS A 61 -11.28 -5.61 1.56
C HIS A 61 -12.13 -4.34 1.72
N PRO A 62 -11.84 -3.25 1.00
CA PRO A 62 -12.55 -1.98 1.12
C PRO A 62 -14.07 -2.10 0.98
N VAL A 63 -14.53 -2.96 0.07
CA VAL A 63 -15.97 -3.22 -0.14
C VAL A 63 -16.62 -3.96 1.04
N GLN A 64 -15.88 -4.81 1.74
CA GLN A 64 -16.37 -5.55 2.92
C GLN A 64 -16.53 -4.63 4.12
N VAL A 65 -15.56 -3.73 4.32
CA VAL A 65 -15.58 -2.81 5.46
C VAL A 65 -16.35 -1.54 5.16
N GLY A 66 -16.68 -1.25 3.90
CA GLY A 66 -17.39 -0.05 3.49
C GLY A 66 -16.52 1.22 3.44
N ALA A 67 -15.20 1.09 3.43
CA ALA A 67 -14.26 2.21 3.31
C ALA A 67 -13.88 2.41 1.83
N THR A 68 -14.71 3.13 1.12
CA THR A 68 -14.63 3.30 -0.34
C THR A 68 -14.62 4.77 -0.76
N SER A 69 -14.49 5.04 -2.04
CA SER A 69 -14.63 6.38 -2.61
C SER A 69 -16.04 6.98 -2.47
N GLU A 70 -17.04 6.17 -2.17
CA GLU A 70 -18.40 6.64 -1.88
C GLU A 70 -18.54 7.15 -0.44
N THR A 71 -17.96 6.44 0.52
CA THR A 71 -18.10 6.73 1.96
C THR A 71 -17.02 7.67 2.48
N LEU A 72 -15.80 7.57 1.91
CA LEU A 72 -14.61 8.37 2.27
C LEU A 72 -14.26 8.33 3.76
N GLN A 73 -14.55 7.21 4.42
CA GLN A 73 -14.26 7.00 5.84
C GLN A 73 -14.20 5.52 6.19
N LEU A 74 -13.46 5.19 7.24
CA LEU A 74 -13.53 3.90 7.92
C LEU A 74 -14.74 3.92 8.86
N PRO A 75 -15.73 2.99 8.70
CA PRO A 75 -16.90 2.96 9.57
C PRO A 75 -16.54 2.75 11.05
N GLY A 76 -17.32 3.37 11.96
CA GLY A 76 -17.05 3.30 13.38
C GLY A 76 -17.39 1.96 14.06
N ASP A 77 -18.01 1.04 13.32
CA ASP A 77 -18.28 -0.34 13.75
C ASP A 77 -17.27 -1.35 13.17
N ALA A 78 -16.34 -0.89 12.34
CA ALA A 78 -15.25 -1.71 11.86
C ALA A 78 -14.22 -1.94 12.97
N VAL A 79 -13.97 -3.20 13.31
CA VAL A 79 -12.93 -3.54 14.30
C VAL A 79 -11.55 -3.36 13.68
N THR A 80 -10.72 -2.55 14.32
CA THR A 80 -9.35 -2.25 13.89
C THR A 80 -8.31 -3.04 14.68
N VAL A 81 -7.13 -3.20 14.10
CA VAL A 81 -5.98 -3.79 14.81
C VAL A 81 -5.59 -2.95 16.05
N ALA A 82 -5.81 -1.63 16.01
CA ALA A 82 -5.52 -0.78 17.15
C ALA A 82 -6.50 -1.02 18.31
N GLU A 83 -7.80 -1.21 18.02
CA GLU A 83 -8.80 -1.58 19.04
C GLU A 83 -8.52 -2.97 19.63
N ALA A 84 -8.16 -3.94 18.78
CA ALA A 84 -7.79 -5.28 19.25
C ALA A 84 -6.59 -5.25 20.23
N LEU A 85 -5.58 -4.43 19.92
CA LEU A 85 -4.39 -4.32 20.78
C LEU A 85 -4.66 -3.44 22.00
N ASP A 86 -5.47 -2.39 21.92
CA ASP A 86 -5.92 -1.62 23.10
C ASP A 86 -6.71 -2.49 24.07
N GLY A 87 -7.64 -3.32 23.55
CA GLY A 87 -8.39 -4.32 24.34
C GLY A 87 -7.47 -5.35 24.99
N ALA A 88 -6.38 -5.75 24.32
CA ALA A 88 -5.34 -6.63 24.87
C ALA A 88 -4.35 -5.93 25.84
N GLY A 89 -4.61 -4.66 26.18
CA GLY A 89 -3.84 -3.91 27.18
C GLY A 89 -2.58 -3.21 26.64
N TYR A 90 -2.42 -3.06 25.32
CA TYR A 90 -1.31 -2.32 24.73
C TYR A 90 -1.47 -0.80 24.95
N ARG A 91 -0.34 -0.08 25.02
CA ARG A 91 -0.31 1.36 24.81
C ARG A 91 -0.29 1.62 23.30
N THR A 92 -1.28 2.33 22.78
CA THR A 92 -1.46 2.52 21.34
C THR A 92 -1.21 3.96 20.91
N ALA A 93 -0.38 4.17 19.86
CA ALA A 93 -0.13 5.50 19.31
C ALA A 93 -0.06 5.48 17.78
N GLY A 94 -0.64 6.51 17.14
CA GLY A 94 -0.58 6.76 15.71
C GLY A 94 0.09 8.10 15.39
N PHE A 95 1.03 8.10 14.44
CA PHE A 95 1.68 9.29 13.90
C PHE A 95 1.47 9.30 12.39
N VAL A 96 0.70 10.24 11.87
CA VAL A 96 0.23 10.20 10.48
C VAL A 96 0.54 11.49 9.74
N CYS A 97 1.09 11.34 8.53
CA CYS A 97 1.41 12.44 7.62
C CYS A 97 0.34 12.65 6.55
N ASN A 98 -0.49 11.65 6.24
CA ASN A 98 -1.52 11.73 5.21
C ASN A 98 -2.91 12.04 5.79
N SER A 99 -3.57 13.10 5.28
CA SER A 99 -4.89 13.54 5.75
C SER A 99 -6.04 12.55 5.43
N TRP A 100 -5.83 11.58 4.54
CA TRP A 100 -6.77 10.49 4.31
C TRP A 100 -6.76 9.46 5.45
N VAL A 101 -5.72 9.46 6.29
CA VAL A 101 -5.58 8.63 7.48
C VAL A 101 -5.81 9.52 8.71
N SER A 102 -7.01 10.06 8.88
CA SER A 102 -7.30 11.06 9.90
C SER A 102 -8.37 10.61 10.90
N LYS A 103 -8.49 11.38 12.01
CA LYS A 103 -9.57 11.19 13.00
C LYS A 103 -10.95 11.33 12.35
N GLU A 104 -11.11 12.33 11.49
CA GLU A 104 -12.36 12.58 10.76
C GLU A 104 -12.72 11.44 9.81
N ARG A 105 -11.72 10.70 9.34
CA ARG A 105 -11.88 9.53 8.48
C ARG A 105 -12.01 8.21 9.25
N GLY A 106 -12.03 8.25 10.60
CA GLY A 106 -12.22 7.07 11.44
C GLY A 106 -10.94 6.29 11.78
N PHE A 107 -9.76 6.74 11.38
CA PHE A 107 -8.52 5.99 11.60
C PHE A 107 -7.93 6.14 13.01
N ALA A 108 -8.51 6.97 13.87
CA ALA A 108 -8.06 7.09 15.26
C ALA A 108 -8.69 6.03 16.20
N GLN A 109 -9.56 5.15 15.68
CA GLN A 109 -10.21 4.09 16.46
C GLN A 109 -9.15 3.16 17.09
N GLY A 110 -9.22 2.98 18.42
CA GLY A 110 -8.29 2.14 19.18
C GLY A 110 -6.95 2.79 19.54
N PHE A 111 -6.67 4.03 19.12
CA PHE A 111 -5.46 4.75 19.51
C PHE A 111 -5.70 5.64 20.72
N GLN A 112 -4.89 5.48 21.77
CA GLN A 112 -4.87 6.35 22.95
C GLN A 112 -4.25 7.71 22.60
N ASP A 113 -3.16 7.70 21.81
CA ASP A 113 -2.50 8.89 21.27
C ASP A 113 -2.59 8.86 19.74
N PHE A 114 -3.08 9.94 19.09
CA PHE A 114 -3.15 10.03 17.63
C PHE A 114 -2.74 11.42 17.15
N PHE A 115 -1.62 11.50 16.42
CA PHE A 115 -0.99 12.74 15.99
C PHE A 115 -1.09 12.92 14.47
N GLU A 116 -1.88 13.89 14.04
CA GLU A 116 -2.03 14.30 12.64
C GLU A 116 -0.97 15.37 12.34
N MET A 117 0.15 14.95 11.77
CA MET A 117 1.37 15.77 11.69
C MET A 117 1.26 16.98 10.75
N TRP A 118 0.28 16.99 9.82
CA TRP A 118 -0.02 18.17 8.99
C TRP A 118 -0.72 19.29 9.78
N ARG A 119 -1.27 19.02 10.97
CA ARG A 119 -1.92 20.04 11.78
C ARG A 119 -0.90 20.90 12.51
N PRO A 120 -1.06 22.26 12.49
CA PRO A 120 -0.08 23.17 13.08
C PRO A 120 0.23 22.92 14.57
N GLU A 121 -0.74 22.44 15.34
CA GLU A 121 -0.59 22.12 16.76
C GLU A 121 0.32 20.89 17.01
N ASN A 122 0.53 20.07 16.00
CA ASN A 122 1.42 18.90 16.07
C ASN A 122 2.82 19.17 15.51
N GLN A 123 3.06 20.34 14.92
CA GLN A 123 4.34 20.74 14.35
C GLN A 123 5.15 21.62 15.30
N ASP A 124 6.43 21.33 15.42
CA ASP A 124 7.36 22.22 16.12
C ASP A 124 7.85 23.31 15.16
N ARG A 125 7.33 24.53 15.35
CA ARG A 125 7.68 25.69 14.52
C ARG A 125 9.18 26.07 14.58
N SER A 126 9.92 25.64 15.60
CA SER A 126 11.37 25.82 15.68
C SER A 126 12.11 24.93 14.66
N GLN A 127 11.45 23.90 14.13
CA GLN A 127 11.95 22.93 13.16
C GLN A 127 11.37 23.15 11.75
N ALA A 128 10.92 24.34 11.41
CA ALA A 128 10.26 24.67 10.14
C ALA A 128 11.14 24.41 8.88
N SER A 129 12.44 24.14 9.03
CA SER A 129 13.34 23.74 7.94
C SER A 129 13.34 22.22 7.68
N LEU A 130 12.74 21.42 8.56
CA LEU A 130 12.63 19.97 8.40
C LEU A 130 11.39 19.61 7.60
N SER A 131 11.42 18.46 6.93
CA SER A 131 10.22 17.88 6.33
C SER A 131 9.22 17.46 7.41
N MET A 132 7.96 17.23 7.02
CA MET A 132 6.94 16.72 7.92
C MET A 132 7.32 15.33 8.46
N GLU A 133 7.94 14.51 7.63
CA GLU A 133 8.39 13.16 7.97
C GLU A 133 9.54 13.20 8.98
N ASP A 134 10.51 14.11 8.82
CA ASP A 134 11.58 14.33 9.79
C ASP A 134 11.02 14.73 11.16
N MET A 135 10.06 15.69 11.17
CA MET A 135 9.39 16.11 12.40
C MET A 135 8.60 14.96 13.02
N THR A 136 7.97 14.12 12.19
CA THR A 136 7.20 12.95 12.64
C THR A 136 8.11 11.95 13.33
N VAL A 137 9.21 11.56 12.69
CA VAL A 137 10.17 10.63 13.27
C VAL A 137 10.84 11.23 14.50
N GLY A 138 11.19 12.52 14.48
CA GLY A 138 11.73 13.23 15.64
C GLY A 138 10.81 13.24 16.88
N ARG A 139 9.48 13.19 16.66
CA ARG A 139 8.48 13.06 17.75
C ARG A 139 8.26 11.61 18.17
N LEU A 140 8.39 10.69 17.24
CA LEU A 140 8.19 9.26 17.46
C LEU A 140 9.35 8.65 18.26
N GLU A 141 10.61 9.06 18.03
CA GLU A 141 11.78 8.56 18.77
C GLU A 141 11.65 8.66 20.30
N PRO A 142 11.37 9.84 20.91
CA PRO A 142 11.17 9.95 22.36
C PRO A 142 9.90 9.23 22.86
N TRP A 143 8.88 9.08 22.01
CA TRP A 143 7.69 8.30 22.34
C TRP A 143 8.06 6.81 22.50
N ILE A 144 8.87 6.24 21.60
CA ILE A 144 9.40 4.88 21.71
C ILE A 144 10.17 4.70 23.01
N GLU A 145 11.09 5.61 23.34
CA GLU A 145 11.87 5.55 24.55
C GLU A 145 10.97 5.55 25.80
N SER A 146 9.96 6.44 25.83
CA SER A 146 8.98 6.48 26.93
C SER A 146 8.15 5.19 27.02
N ALA A 147 7.69 4.65 25.89
CA ALA A 147 6.86 3.46 25.87
C ALA A 147 7.63 2.20 26.24
N ALA A 148 8.89 2.08 25.82
CA ALA A 148 9.76 0.96 26.13
C ALA A 148 10.09 0.82 27.62
N HIS A 149 10.05 1.91 28.38
CA HIS A 149 10.25 1.90 29.85
C HIS A 149 8.94 1.72 30.62
N GLY A 150 7.79 1.60 29.93
CA GLY A 150 6.50 1.35 30.55
C GLY A 150 6.32 -0.11 30.98
N ASP A 151 5.21 -0.35 31.68
CA ASP A 151 4.83 -1.68 32.20
C ASP A 151 3.93 -2.47 31.23
N ARG A 152 3.56 -1.88 30.10
CA ARG A 152 2.69 -2.47 29.06
C ARG A 152 3.41 -2.54 27.73
N PRO A 153 3.13 -3.56 26.89
CA PRO A 153 3.58 -3.54 25.50
C PRO A 153 2.94 -2.38 24.75
N PHE A 154 3.54 -1.96 23.64
CA PHE A 154 3.02 -0.88 22.84
C PHE A 154 2.74 -1.29 21.38
N PHE A 155 1.77 -0.62 20.80
CA PHE A 155 1.51 -0.59 19.34
C PHE A 155 1.73 0.82 18.83
N LEU A 156 2.69 0.97 17.95
CA LEU A 156 3.01 2.20 17.25
C LEU A 156 2.69 2.05 15.77
N PHE A 157 1.84 2.93 15.26
CA PHE A 157 1.59 3.10 13.84
C PHE A 157 2.21 4.41 13.34
N ALA A 158 2.94 4.34 12.23
CA ALA A 158 3.46 5.52 11.53
C ALA A 158 3.10 5.45 10.04
N ASN A 159 2.43 6.48 9.53
CA ASN A 159 2.27 6.70 8.09
C ASN A 159 3.18 7.86 7.69
N LEU A 160 4.10 7.61 6.75
CA LEU A 160 5.08 8.57 6.22
C LEU A 160 4.85 8.76 4.72
N ASN A 161 4.78 10.00 4.27
CA ASN A 161 4.44 10.37 2.89
C ASN A 161 5.67 10.57 1.99
N GLY A 162 6.87 10.22 2.43
CA GLY A 162 8.11 10.59 1.73
C GLY A 162 8.15 10.22 0.25
N THR A 163 7.54 9.11 -0.16
CA THR A 163 7.50 8.65 -1.55
C THR A 163 6.30 9.13 -2.36
N HIS A 164 5.42 9.96 -1.79
CA HIS A 164 4.26 10.56 -2.47
C HIS A 164 4.62 11.89 -3.16
N LEU A 165 4.01 12.19 -4.33
CA LEU A 165 4.14 13.51 -4.96
C LEU A 165 3.82 14.65 -3.96
N PRO A 166 4.53 15.76 -3.98
CA PRO A 166 5.65 16.14 -4.87
C PRO A 166 6.97 15.51 -4.42
N TYR A 167 7.79 15.04 -5.37
CA TYR A 167 9.10 14.46 -5.06
C TYR A 167 10.14 15.55 -4.76
N ARG A 168 10.38 15.78 -3.47
CA ARG A 168 11.32 16.77 -2.96
C ARG A 168 12.20 16.18 -1.86
N PRO A 169 13.02 15.17 -2.22
CA PRO A 169 13.81 14.47 -1.22
C PRO A 169 14.70 15.44 -0.45
N ALA A 170 14.75 15.26 0.87
CA ALA A 170 15.59 16.08 1.74
C ALA A 170 17.07 15.85 1.43
N ALA A 171 17.92 16.86 1.71
CA ALA A 171 19.36 16.67 1.62
C ALA A 171 19.84 15.61 2.63
N PRO A 172 20.80 14.72 2.28
CA PRO A 172 21.61 14.73 1.06
C PRO A 172 20.97 14.03 -0.15
N TYR A 173 19.80 13.41 -0.03
CA TYR A 173 19.19 12.53 -1.02
C TYR A 173 18.70 13.24 -2.29
N ALA A 174 18.45 14.56 -2.21
CA ALA A 174 17.89 15.36 -3.30
C ALA A 174 18.68 15.31 -4.64
N GLY A 175 19.97 15.03 -4.59
CA GLY A 175 20.82 14.94 -5.79
C GLY A 175 21.46 13.58 -6.00
N GLU A 176 21.22 12.62 -5.13
CA GLU A 176 21.96 11.35 -5.08
C GLU A 176 21.79 10.52 -6.37
N PHE A 177 20.58 10.52 -6.93
CA PHE A 177 20.25 9.71 -8.10
C PHE A 177 20.12 10.52 -9.39
N LEU A 178 20.12 11.86 -9.33
CA LEU A 178 19.97 12.71 -10.50
C LEU A 178 21.13 12.56 -11.48
N HIS A 179 20.81 12.35 -12.75
CA HIS A 179 21.84 12.33 -13.79
C HIS A 179 22.47 13.74 -13.95
N PRO A 180 23.82 13.87 -13.97
CA PRO A 180 24.50 15.18 -13.97
C PRO A 180 24.27 16.01 -15.23
N GLY A 181 23.68 15.45 -16.28
CA GLY A 181 23.36 16.16 -17.53
C GLY A 181 21.95 16.75 -17.58
N TYR A 182 21.15 16.66 -16.53
CA TYR A 182 19.81 17.25 -16.52
C TYR A 182 19.87 18.78 -16.42
N ASP A 183 18.89 19.45 -17.04
CA ASP A 183 18.62 20.85 -16.79
C ASP A 183 18.01 21.02 -15.39
N MET A 184 18.77 21.60 -14.46
CA MET A 184 18.34 21.77 -13.07
C MET A 184 17.09 22.63 -12.93
N LYS A 185 16.84 23.57 -13.86
CA LYS A 185 15.59 24.32 -13.87
C LYS A 185 14.39 23.37 -14.13
N ARG A 186 14.56 22.43 -15.09
CA ARG A 186 13.51 21.45 -15.37
C ARG A 186 13.32 20.47 -14.20
N VAL A 187 14.38 20.06 -13.52
CA VAL A 187 14.30 19.27 -12.29
C VAL A 187 13.48 19.99 -11.23
N GLU A 188 13.77 21.28 -10.98
CA GLU A 188 13.01 22.09 -10.01
C GLU A 188 11.53 22.24 -10.39
N GLU A 189 11.21 22.41 -11.68
CA GLU A 189 9.82 22.48 -12.17
C GLU A 189 9.08 21.15 -11.92
N LEU A 190 9.68 20.01 -12.25
CA LEU A 190 9.10 18.70 -12.07
C LEU A 190 8.92 18.34 -10.60
N ALA A 191 9.87 18.74 -9.74
CA ALA A 191 9.76 18.57 -8.30
C ALA A 191 8.61 19.38 -7.66
N GLN A 192 7.98 20.32 -8.38
CA GLN A 192 6.79 21.04 -7.92
C GLN A 192 5.47 20.37 -8.30
N ILE A 193 5.48 19.27 -9.07
CA ILE A 193 4.27 18.57 -9.47
C ILE A 193 3.64 17.93 -8.23
N THR A 194 2.43 18.35 -7.90
CA THR A 194 1.68 17.86 -6.72
C THR A 194 0.63 16.80 -7.06
N SER A 195 0.36 16.60 -8.35
CA SER A 195 -0.57 15.57 -8.84
C SER A 195 -0.41 15.35 -10.34
N GLY A 196 -0.77 14.17 -10.82
CA GLY A 196 -0.74 13.81 -12.24
C GLY A 196 -1.90 14.35 -13.07
N TRP A 197 -2.87 15.09 -12.49
CA TRP A 197 -4.08 15.50 -13.21
C TRP A 197 -3.81 16.37 -14.43
N SER A 198 -2.90 17.36 -14.34
CA SER A 198 -2.55 18.23 -15.47
C SER A 198 -1.91 17.44 -16.62
N HIS A 199 -1.15 16.39 -16.30
CA HIS A 199 -0.62 15.47 -17.30
C HIS A 199 -1.72 14.65 -17.95
N LEU A 200 -2.60 14.02 -17.15
CA LEU A 200 -3.71 13.20 -17.62
C LEU A 200 -4.65 13.95 -18.58
N VAL A 201 -4.95 15.22 -18.31
CA VAL A 201 -5.82 16.04 -19.17
C VAL A 201 -5.09 16.69 -20.34
N GLY A 202 -3.80 16.43 -20.51
CA GLY A 202 -2.98 16.93 -21.63
C GLY A 202 -2.49 18.36 -21.51
N GLU A 203 -2.69 19.04 -20.35
CA GLU A 203 -2.17 20.40 -20.11
C GLU A 203 -0.66 20.43 -19.83
N MET A 204 -0.10 19.33 -19.33
CA MET A 204 1.30 19.18 -19.00
C MET A 204 1.86 17.91 -19.67
N PRO A 205 2.21 17.97 -20.95
CA PRO A 205 2.85 16.83 -21.61
C PRO A 205 4.26 16.61 -21.02
N LEU A 206 4.61 15.36 -20.77
CA LEU A 206 5.91 14.95 -20.25
C LEU A 206 6.69 14.21 -21.33
N SER A 207 7.99 14.49 -21.42
CA SER A 207 8.92 13.78 -22.29
C SER A 207 9.55 12.57 -21.58
N GLU A 208 10.22 11.69 -22.32
CA GLU A 208 11.02 10.59 -21.78
C GLU A 208 12.07 11.09 -20.76
N THR A 209 12.66 12.27 -21.01
CA THR A 209 13.61 12.88 -20.06
C THR A 209 12.90 13.33 -18.79
N ASP A 210 11.68 13.85 -18.89
CA ASP A 210 10.90 14.26 -17.71
C ASP A 210 10.55 13.05 -16.84
N TYR A 211 10.15 11.92 -17.47
CA TYR A 211 9.94 10.68 -16.73
C TYR A 211 11.22 10.18 -16.06
N ALA A 212 12.38 10.25 -16.75
CA ALA A 212 13.65 9.87 -16.15
C ALA A 212 13.98 10.74 -14.92
N ILE A 213 13.74 12.06 -14.99
CA ILE A 213 13.93 12.98 -13.86
C ILE A 213 12.99 12.63 -12.70
N LEU A 214 11.70 12.37 -12.98
CA LEU A 214 10.74 11.99 -11.95
C LEU A 214 11.13 10.68 -11.27
N ASN A 215 11.63 9.69 -12.03
CA ASN A 215 12.16 8.44 -11.50
C ASN A 215 13.37 8.66 -10.57
N ASP A 216 14.30 9.53 -10.97
CA ASP A 216 15.50 9.85 -10.17
C ASP A 216 15.13 10.60 -8.88
N LEU A 217 14.17 11.52 -8.95
CA LEU A 217 13.62 12.21 -7.77
C LEU A 217 12.91 11.24 -6.82
N TYR A 218 12.11 10.33 -7.37
CA TYR A 218 11.43 9.29 -6.59
C TYR A 218 12.42 8.37 -5.87
N ASP A 219 13.51 7.96 -6.54
CA ASP A 219 14.57 7.17 -5.91
C ASP A 219 15.23 7.93 -4.73
N GLY A 220 15.35 9.24 -4.84
CA GLY A 220 15.78 10.11 -3.75
C GLY A 220 14.82 10.11 -2.56
N GLU A 221 13.50 10.11 -2.83
CA GLU A 221 12.47 9.97 -1.79
C GLU A 221 12.51 8.59 -1.13
N VAL A 222 12.72 7.53 -1.90
CA VAL A 222 12.89 6.17 -1.35
C VAL A 222 14.08 6.11 -0.40
N ALA A 223 15.23 6.70 -0.79
CA ALA A 223 16.41 6.73 0.06
C ALA A 223 16.21 7.58 1.32
N PHE A 224 15.48 8.68 1.22
CA PHE A 224 15.10 9.47 2.38
C PHE A 224 14.16 8.70 3.32
N ALA A 225 13.12 8.06 2.80
CA ALA A 225 12.21 7.23 3.59
C ALA A 225 12.93 6.06 4.27
N ASP A 226 13.89 5.42 3.58
CA ASP A 226 14.75 4.38 4.13
C ASP A 226 15.56 4.88 5.34
N ALA A 227 16.12 6.08 5.24
CA ALA A 227 16.85 6.69 6.35
C ALA A 227 15.95 6.97 7.57
N LEU A 228 14.71 7.40 7.34
CA LEU A 228 13.72 7.61 8.40
C LEU A 228 13.34 6.30 9.09
N VAL A 229 13.12 5.22 8.31
CA VAL A 229 12.94 3.86 8.85
C VAL A 229 14.14 3.46 9.69
N GLY A 230 15.36 3.73 9.20
CA GLY A 230 16.59 3.48 9.93
C GLY A 230 16.62 4.14 11.30
N ARG A 231 16.18 5.41 11.42
CA ARG A 231 16.09 6.13 12.71
C ARG A 231 15.12 5.47 13.68
N VAL A 232 13.98 4.98 13.19
CA VAL A 232 13.00 4.25 14.03
C VAL A 232 13.61 2.95 14.56
N ILE A 233 14.30 2.19 13.71
CA ILE A 233 14.99 0.96 14.11
C ILE A 233 16.08 1.27 15.14
N ASP A 234 16.88 2.32 14.93
CA ASP A 234 17.92 2.74 15.87
C ASP A 234 17.32 3.17 17.23
N ALA A 235 16.14 3.81 17.23
CA ALA A 235 15.43 4.14 18.48
C ALA A 235 15.01 2.88 19.26
N LEU A 236 14.44 1.88 18.57
CA LEU A 236 14.08 0.59 19.18
C LEU A 236 15.33 -0.13 19.74
N GLN A 237 16.45 -0.06 19.02
CA GLN A 237 17.70 -0.66 19.43
C GLN A 237 18.28 0.07 20.66
N ARG A 238 18.29 1.40 20.68
CA ARG A 238 18.73 2.21 21.85
C ARG A 238 17.87 1.94 23.07
N ALA A 239 16.56 1.77 22.88
CA ALA A 239 15.63 1.43 23.96
C ALA A 239 15.76 -0.04 24.43
N GLY A 240 16.56 -0.88 23.76
CA GLY A 240 16.78 -2.29 24.11
C GLY A 240 15.60 -3.21 23.84
N VAL A 241 14.63 -2.81 23.01
CA VAL A 241 13.39 -3.56 22.78
C VAL A 241 13.23 -4.11 21.36
N LEU A 242 14.21 -3.91 20.46
CA LEU A 242 14.10 -4.28 19.05
C LEU A 242 13.80 -5.78 18.85
N ASP A 243 14.41 -6.69 19.62
CA ASP A 243 14.20 -8.13 19.49
C ASP A 243 12.87 -8.62 20.08
N ASP A 244 12.26 -7.81 20.94
CA ASP A 244 10.93 -8.02 21.51
C ASP A 244 9.84 -7.25 20.75
N THR A 245 10.17 -6.62 19.62
CA THR A 245 9.27 -5.82 18.80
C THR A 245 9.02 -6.50 17.44
N ILE A 246 7.76 -6.62 17.06
CA ILE A 246 7.33 -6.94 15.70
C ILE A 246 7.48 -5.64 14.90
N VAL A 247 8.41 -5.59 13.96
CA VAL A 247 8.59 -4.46 13.06
C VAL A 247 8.06 -4.83 11.68
N ILE A 248 7.11 -4.07 11.18
CA ILE A 248 6.49 -4.25 9.85
C ILE A 248 6.72 -2.99 9.04
N ILE A 249 7.36 -3.14 7.87
CA ILE A 249 7.47 -2.10 6.86
C ILE A 249 6.62 -2.54 5.68
N VAL A 250 5.68 -1.70 5.27
CA VAL A 250 4.75 -1.95 4.17
C VAL A 250 4.42 -0.64 3.47
N SER A 251 3.94 -0.70 2.22
CA SER A 251 3.25 0.42 1.60
C SER A 251 1.77 0.14 1.48
N ASP A 252 0.98 1.17 1.44
CA ASP A 252 -0.47 1.08 1.20
C ASP A 252 -0.80 0.88 -0.29
N HIS A 253 -0.07 1.52 -1.19
CA HIS A 253 -0.10 1.33 -2.65
C HIS A 253 1.20 1.84 -3.27
N GLY A 254 1.35 1.69 -4.58
CA GLY A 254 2.43 2.31 -5.34
C GLY A 254 1.92 3.46 -6.20
N GLU A 255 2.71 3.85 -7.23
CA GLU A 255 2.30 4.83 -8.21
C GLU A 255 3.05 4.70 -9.54
N HIS A 256 2.55 5.35 -10.59
CA HIS A 256 3.18 5.39 -11.91
C HIS A 256 4.28 6.44 -11.97
N LEU A 257 5.35 6.11 -12.67
CA LEU A 257 6.51 6.97 -12.91
C LEU A 257 6.82 7.11 -14.41
N GLY A 258 5.77 7.00 -15.26
CA GLY A 258 5.83 7.04 -16.72
C GLY A 258 5.21 5.82 -17.40
N GLU A 259 5.02 4.70 -16.70
CA GLU A 259 4.39 3.52 -17.27
C GLU A 259 2.96 3.84 -17.74
N LYS A 260 2.58 3.36 -18.91
CA LYS A 260 1.28 3.63 -19.55
C LYS A 260 1.00 5.13 -19.76
N ASP A 261 2.06 5.94 -19.94
CA ASP A 261 1.96 7.41 -20.06
C ASP A 261 1.25 8.03 -18.85
N LYS A 262 1.55 7.51 -17.63
CA LYS A 262 0.96 7.95 -16.36
C LYS A 262 2.02 8.35 -15.35
N ILE A 263 1.67 9.31 -14.51
CA ILE A 263 2.35 9.61 -13.25
C ILE A 263 1.31 9.61 -12.14
N ASP A 264 1.75 9.52 -10.86
CA ASP A 264 0.80 9.46 -9.75
C ASP A 264 0.04 8.09 -9.70
N HIS A 265 -0.96 7.95 -8.87
CA HIS A 265 -1.70 6.69 -8.65
C HIS A 265 -3.18 6.77 -9.06
N MET A 266 -3.46 7.47 -10.17
CA MET A 266 -4.82 7.78 -10.60
C MET A 266 -5.44 6.67 -11.44
N SER A 267 -6.66 6.24 -11.07
CA SER A 267 -7.57 5.38 -11.87
C SER A 267 -6.87 4.21 -12.56
N THR A 268 -6.18 3.36 -11.77
CA THR A 268 -5.38 2.28 -12.31
C THR A 268 -5.31 1.09 -11.36
N LEU A 269 -5.25 -0.12 -11.91
CA LEU A 269 -5.00 -1.35 -11.16
C LEU A 269 -3.79 -2.14 -11.72
N TYR A 270 -2.85 -1.46 -12.40
CA TYR A 270 -1.60 -2.06 -12.84
C TYR A 270 -0.64 -2.29 -11.67
N ASP A 271 0.30 -3.23 -11.85
CA ASP A 271 1.26 -3.60 -10.79
C ASP A 271 2.10 -2.43 -10.25
N PRO A 272 2.49 -1.38 -11.02
CA PRO A 272 3.13 -0.18 -10.44
C PRO A 272 2.36 0.47 -9.29
N ALA A 273 1.02 0.44 -9.33
CA ALA A 273 0.18 0.98 -8.26
C ALA A 273 -0.21 -0.06 -7.18
N LEU A 274 -0.10 -1.36 -7.47
CA LEU A 274 -0.58 -2.42 -6.57
C LEU A 274 0.53 -3.23 -5.91
N HIS A 275 1.69 -3.41 -6.54
CA HIS A 275 2.79 -4.21 -6.03
C HIS A 275 3.59 -3.42 -5.00
N VAL A 276 3.43 -3.77 -3.73
CA VAL A 276 4.00 -3.06 -2.58
C VAL A 276 5.05 -3.91 -1.85
N PRO A 277 6.03 -3.31 -1.18
CA PRO A 277 6.94 -4.05 -0.32
C PRO A 277 6.23 -4.51 0.95
N LEU A 278 6.65 -5.65 1.49
CA LEU A 278 6.29 -6.11 2.84
C LEU A 278 7.49 -6.79 3.48
N VAL A 279 8.01 -6.18 4.54
CA VAL A 279 9.08 -6.71 5.37
C VAL A 279 8.57 -6.87 6.79
N ILE A 280 8.79 -8.05 7.40
CA ILE A 280 8.42 -8.32 8.79
C ILE A 280 9.64 -8.83 9.53
N ARG A 281 10.11 -8.09 10.53
CA ARG A 281 11.14 -8.54 11.44
C ARG A 281 10.54 -8.87 12.80
N TYR A 282 10.58 -10.13 13.18
CA TYR A 282 10.32 -10.62 14.52
C TYR A 282 11.02 -11.96 14.69
N PRO A 283 12.20 -12.02 15.35
CA PRO A 283 13.06 -13.21 15.39
C PRO A 283 12.41 -14.46 15.99
N ARG A 284 11.36 -14.27 16.82
CA ARG A 284 10.62 -15.41 17.42
C ARG A 284 9.65 -16.08 16.44
N ALA A 285 9.31 -15.44 15.33
CA ALA A 285 8.35 -15.97 14.36
C ALA A 285 8.94 -16.16 12.97
N PHE A 286 9.85 -15.31 12.55
CA PHE A 286 10.45 -15.34 11.21
C PHE A 286 11.96 -15.51 11.33
N ALA A 287 12.49 -16.53 10.68
CA ALA A 287 13.94 -16.74 10.59
C ALA A 287 14.59 -15.61 9.77
N ALA A 288 15.80 -15.20 10.16
CA ALA A 288 16.58 -14.23 9.41
C ALA A 288 16.81 -14.69 7.97
N GLY A 289 16.68 -13.76 7.00
CA GLY A 289 16.85 -14.02 5.58
C GLY A 289 15.73 -14.82 4.93
N THR A 290 14.57 -14.98 5.60
CA THR A 290 13.39 -15.60 4.98
C THR A 290 12.94 -14.76 3.78
N ARG A 291 12.78 -15.41 2.63
CA ARG A 291 12.23 -14.79 1.41
C ARG A 291 11.06 -15.64 0.93
N SER A 292 9.89 -15.02 0.82
CA SER A 292 8.65 -15.66 0.36
C SER A 292 8.18 -15.01 -0.93
N ASP A 293 7.88 -15.81 -1.93
CA ASP A 293 7.27 -15.44 -3.20
C ASP A 293 5.79 -15.86 -3.31
N GLU A 294 5.20 -16.24 -2.18
CA GLU A 294 3.76 -16.44 -2.07
C GLU A 294 3.01 -15.12 -2.25
N LEU A 295 1.80 -15.20 -2.80
CA LEU A 295 0.90 -14.05 -2.87
C LEU A 295 0.47 -13.62 -1.48
N VAL A 296 0.58 -12.33 -1.21
CA VAL A 296 0.14 -11.68 0.03
C VAL A 296 -0.73 -10.47 -0.34
N SER A 297 -1.81 -10.28 0.40
CA SER A 297 -2.66 -9.09 0.31
C SER A 297 -2.50 -8.23 1.56
N LEU A 298 -2.73 -6.93 1.46
CA LEU A 298 -2.72 -6.03 2.62
C LEU A 298 -3.74 -6.42 3.70
N VAL A 299 -4.76 -7.20 3.37
CA VAL A 299 -5.70 -7.78 4.34
C VAL A 299 -5.05 -8.80 5.28
N ASP A 300 -3.86 -9.30 4.96
CA ASP A 300 -3.12 -10.24 5.79
C ASP A 300 -2.36 -9.55 6.95
N VAL A 301 -2.20 -8.21 6.93
CA VAL A 301 -1.38 -7.46 7.90
C VAL A 301 -1.99 -7.48 9.30
N ALA A 302 -3.24 -7.04 9.46
CA ALA A 302 -3.91 -7.03 10.77
C ALA A 302 -4.01 -8.41 11.41
N PRO A 303 -4.45 -9.49 10.70
CA PRO A 303 -4.44 -10.85 11.23
C PRO A 303 -3.05 -11.32 11.68
N THR A 304 -1.99 -10.89 10.98
CA THR A 304 -0.61 -11.24 11.35
C THR A 304 -0.21 -10.58 12.66
N ILE A 305 -0.49 -9.30 12.84
CA ILE A 305 -0.22 -8.57 14.08
C ILE A 305 -1.00 -9.20 15.25
N VAL A 306 -2.31 -9.35 15.09
CA VAL A 306 -3.20 -9.92 16.13
C VAL A 306 -2.77 -11.34 16.53
N GLY A 307 -2.41 -12.17 15.54
CA GLY A 307 -1.94 -13.53 15.79
C GLY A 307 -0.61 -13.59 16.52
N LEU A 308 0.36 -12.75 16.14
CA LEU A 308 1.68 -12.68 16.79
C LEU A 308 1.62 -12.10 18.22
N CYS A 309 0.64 -11.22 18.47
CA CYS A 309 0.41 -10.62 19.78
C CYS A 309 -0.41 -11.51 20.73
N GLY A 310 -1.03 -12.59 20.22
CA GLY A 310 -1.94 -13.41 21.01
C GLY A 310 -3.26 -12.71 21.35
N ALA A 311 -3.66 -11.69 20.58
CA ALA A 311 -4.86 -10.87 20.81
C ALA A 311 -6.09 -11.37 20.01
N SER A 312 -6.12 -12.65 19.64
CA SER A 312 -7.19 -13.22 18.80
C SER A 312 -8.55 -13.26 19.50
N ASP A 313 -8.57 -13.35 20.82
CA ASP A 313 -9.80 -13.35 21.62
C ASP A 313 -10.49 -11.98 21.60
N GLU A 314 -9.71 -10.89 21.51
CA GLU A 314 -10.20 -9.51 21.42
C GLU A 314 -10.79 -9.18 20.03
N ALA A 315 -10.35 -9.90 18.99
CA ALA A 315 -10.77 -9.65 17.63
C ALA A 315 -10.87 -10.95 16.80
N PRO A 316 -11.81 -11.85 17.11
CA PRO A 316 -11.95 -13.11 16.40
C PRO A 316 -12.30 -12.97 14.91
N SER A 317 -12.83 -11.81 14.51
CA SER A 317 -13.13 -11.49 13.11
C SER A 317 -11.88 -11.50 12.21
N PHE A 318 -10.69 -11.26 12.74
CA PHE A 318 -9.43 -11.31 11.98
C PHE A 318 -9.02 -12.73 11.55
N ARG A 319 -9.60 -13.78 12.15
CA ARG A 319 -9.25 -15.19 11.85
C ARG A 319 -7.73 -15.43 11.86
N ALA A 320 -7.03 -14.84 12.83
CA ALA A 320 -5.56 -14.81 12.87
C ALA A 320 -4.93 -16.22 12.79
N GLU A 321 -5.61 -17.24 13.24
CA GLU A 321 -5.14 -18.63 13.16
C GLU A 321 -4.93 -19.12 11.71
N THR A 322 -5.73 -18.65 10.76
CA THR A 322 -5.69 -19.07 9.35
C THR A 322 -5.22 -17.98 8.38
N ALA A 323 -5.32 -16.71 8.77
CA ALA A 323 -4.98 -15.58 7.91
C ALA A 323 -3.58 -14.99 8.19
N SER A 324 -3.03 -15.17 9.42
CA SER A 324 -1.70 -14.66 9.77
C SER A 324 -0.59 -15.26 8.91
N LEU A 325 0.30 -14.42 8.41
CA LEU A 325 1.50 -14.82 7.66
C LEU A 325 2.49 -15.67 8.48
N ALA A 326 2.39 -15.64 9.80
CA ALA A 326 3.16 -16.49 10.70
C ALA A 326 2.49 -17.83 11.01
N SER A 327 1.24 -18.04 10.56
CA SER A 327 0.47 -19.24 10.89
C SER A 327 0.82 -20.41 9.98
N LYS A 328 1.14 -21.55 10.59
CA LYS A 328 1.33 -22.82 9.87
C LYS A 328 0.02 -23.39 9.28
N LYS A 329 -1.15 -22.86 9.67
CA LYS A 329 -2.46 -23.25 9.15
C LYS A 329 -2.93 -22.38 7.98
N ARG A 330 -2.17 -21.32 7.64
CA ARG A 330 -2.47 -20.47 6.49
C ARG A 330 -2.26 -21.25 5.19
N ALA A 331 -3.29 -21.26 4.36
CA ALA A 331 -3.14 -21.75 2.99
C ALA A 331 -2.57 -20.65 2.10
N PRO A 332 -1.66 -20.98 1.16
CA PRO A 332 -1.21 -20.01 0.14
C PRO A 332 -2.40 -19.41 -0.61
N LEU A 333 -2.32 -18.11 -0.92
CA LEU A 333 -3.35 -17.47 -1.73
C LEU A 333 -3.16 -17.85 -3.20
N GLU A 334 -4.25 -18.26 -3.84
CA GLU A 334 -4.28 -18.57 -5.27
C GLU A 334 -4.32 -17.28 -6.12
N PHE A 335 -4.92 -16.24 -5.59
CA PHE A 335 -5.00 -14.91 -6.19
C PHE A 335 -5.20 -13.84 -5.11
N VAL A 336 -4.93 -12.61 -5.47
CA VAL A 336 -5.30 -11.42 -4.70
C VAL A 336 -6.29 -10.57 -5.51
N ILE A 337 -7.11 -9.80 -4.79
CA ILE A 337 -8.11 -8.91 -5.38
C ILE A 337 -7.79 -7.47 -5.01
N ALA A 338 -7.90 -6.60 -5.99
CA ALA A 338 -7.90 -5.16 -5.79
C ALA A 338 -9.09 -4.53 -6.53
N GLY A 339 -9.53 -3.36 -6.09
CA GLY A 339 -10.62 -2.67 -6.77
C GLY A 339 -10.86 -1.26 -6.24
N ASN A 340 -11.64 -0.51 -7.00
CA ASN A 340 -12.12 0.80 -6.61
C ASN A 340 -13.57 1.00 -7.02
N GLU A 341 -14.34 1.63 -6.15
CA GLU A 341 -15.71 2.07 -6.42
C GLU A 341 -15.68 3.44 -7.10
N ARG A 342 -16.81 3.84 -7.69
CA ARG A 342 -17.04 5.22 -8.13
C ARG A 342 -17.97 5.94 -7.13
N PRO A 343 -17.98 7.27 -7.07
CA PRO A 343 -17.22 8.18 -7.93
C PRO A 343 -15.73 8.11 -7.63
N MET A 344 -14.91 8.41 -8.64
CA MET A 344 -13.48 8.59 -8.41
C MET A 344 -13.27 9.75 -7.43
N MET A 345 -12.34 9.57 -6.50
CA MET A 345 -12.02 10.57 -5.49
C MET A 345 -11.72 11.93 -6.14
N GLY A 346 -12.37 12.97 -5.64
CA GLY A 346 -12.16 14.34 -6.13
C GLY A 346 -12.77 14.68 -7.51
N ILE A 347 -13.49 13.75 -8.15
CA ILE A 347 -14.03 13.92 -9.54
C ILE A 347 -14.80 15.23 -9.73
N LYS A 348 -15.64 15.64 -8.78
CA LYS A 348 -16.43 16.88 -8.88
C LYS A 348 -15.57 18.14 -8.93
N LEU A 349 -14.47 18.16 -8.15
CA LEU A 349 -13.51 19.25 -8.16
C LEU A 349 -12.77 19.31 -9.50
N LEU A 350 -12.37 18.15 -10.00
CA LEU A 350 -11.66 18.00 -11.28
C LEU A 350 -12.53 18.39 -12.46
N GLN A 351 -13.80 18.00 -12.47
CA GLN A 351 -14.78 18.43 -13.48
C GLN A 351 -14.94 19.95 -13.51
N THR A 352 -14.87 20.60 -12.35
CA THR A 352 -14.91 22.06 -12.26
C THR A 352 -13.61 22.70 -12.77
N LYS A 353 -12.47 22.11 -12.45
CA LYS A 353 -11.15 22.64 -12.82
C LYS A 353 -10.83 22.42 -14.32
N TYR A 354 -11.26 21.28 -14.87
CA TYR A 354 -10.98 20.86 -16.24
C TYR A 354 -12.26 20.47 -17.00
N PRO A 355 -13.16 21.41 -17.29
CA PRO A 355 -14.51 21.12 -17.80
C PRO A 355 -14.53 20.51 -19.22
N GLY A 356 -13.42 20.61 -19.95
CA GLY A 356 -13.31 20.07 -21.32
C GLY A 356 -12.84 18.61 -21.41
N TYR A 357 -12.50 17.97 -20.29
CA TYR A 357 -12.04 16.60 -20.29
C TYR A 357 -13.21 15.61 -20.20
N ASP A 358 -13.07 14.45 -20.85
CA ASP A 358 -14.04 13.34 -20.78
C ASP A 358 -13.86 12.57 -19.47
N TRP A 359 -14.50 13.04 -18.39
CA TRP A 359 -14.41 12.43 -17.07
C TRP A 359 -15.09 11.07 -16.96
N GLU A 360 -16.06 10.75 -17.82
CA GLU A 360 -16.66 9.42 -17.88
C GLU A 360 -15.64 8.37 -18.31
N SER A 361 -14.58 8.83 -18.99
CA SER A 361 -13.48 7.97 -19.42
C SER A 361 -12.65 7.38 -18.27
N ILE A 362 -12.74 7.92 -17.06
CA ILE A 362 -11.96 7.48 -15.88
C ILE A 362 -12.82 7.29 -14.61
N ASP A 363 -14.08 7.78 -14.60
CA ASP A 363 -14.99 7.61 -13.46
C ASP A 363 -15.84 6.34 -13.62
N TYR A 364 -15.22 5.20 -13.37
CA TYR A 364 -15.86 3.88 -13.43
C TYR A 364 -15.32 2.97 -12.32
N ARG A 365 -16.10 1.92 -12.00
CA ARG A 365 -15.64 0.88 -11.10
C ARG A 365 -14.57 0.02 -11.76
N MET A 366 -13.56 -0.33 -10.98
CA MET A 366 -12.48 -1.21 -11.41
C MET A 366 -12.34 -2.40 -10.46
N ARG A 367 -12.05 -3.57 -11.02
CA ARG A 367 -11.75 -4.79 -10.28
C ARG A 367 -10.59 -5.50 -10.91
N CYS A 368 -9.74 -6.05 -10.08
CA CYS A 368 -8.58 -6.82 -10.53
C CYS A 368 -8.55 -8.16 -9.80
N LEU A 369 -8.29 -9.22 -10.54
CA LEU A 369 -7.85 -10.50 -10.02
C LEU A 369 -6.43 -10.75 -10.50
N ARG A 370 -5.50 -10.85 -9.56
CA ARG A 370 -4.09 -11.11 -9.84
C ARG A 370 -3.70 -12.47 -9.28
N ALA A 371 -3.52 -13.45 -10.17
CA ALA A 371 -3.00 -14.78 -9.92
C ALA A 371 -1.46 -14.82 -10.11
N PRO A 372 -0.74 -15.91 -9.79
CA PRO A 372 0.72 -15.98 -9.91
C PRO A 372 1.29 -15.60 -11.27
N ALA A 373 0.65 -15.98 -12.36
CA ALA A 373 1.15 -15.76 -13.72
C ALA A 373 0.21 -14.89 -14.59
N HIS A 374 -1.00 -14.63 -14.16
CA HIS A 374 -1.98 -13.90 -14.95
C HIS A 374 -2.68 -12.84 -14.12
N LYS A 375 -3.12 -11.80 -14.80
CA LYS A 375 -3.89 -10.71 -14.21
C LYS A 375 -5.05 -10.35 -15.12
N LEU A 376 -6.21 -10.21 -14.53
CA LEU A 376 -7.40 -9.72 -15.20
C LEU A 376 -7.83 -8.42 -14.54
N ILE A 377 -8.07 -7.38 -15.34
CA ILE A 377 -8.66 -6.11 -14.91
C ILE A 377 -10.00 -5.96 -15.61
N TRP A 378 -11.04 -5.78 -14.81
CA TRP A 378 -12.38 -5.46 -15.28
C TRP A 378 -12.66 -3.98 -15.00
N ASN A 379 -13.07 -3.27 -16.03
CA ASN A 379 -13.48 -1.87 -15.98
C ASN A 379 -14.96 -1.77 -16.34
N GLU A 380 -15.76 -1.10 -15.51
CA GLU A 380 -17.18 -0.87 -15.77
C GLU A 380 -17.36 -0.13 -17.11
N ASN A 381 -18.26 -0.64 -17.98
CA ASN A 381 -18.55 -0.06 -19.31
C ASN A 381 -17.35 0.01 -20.28
N ARG A 382 -16.29 -0.76 -20.02
CA ARG A 382 -15.08 -0.82 -20.85
C ARG A 382 -14.68 -2.26 -21.18
N SER A 383 -13.67 -2.40 -22.05
CA SER A 383 -13.07 -3.70 -22.35
C SER A 383 -12.39 -4.27 -21.12
N VAL A 384 -12.43 -5.60 -20.99
CA VAL A 384 -11.65 -6.34 -20.02
C VAL A 384 -10.21 -6.41 -20.50
N GLU A 385 -9.25 -6.36 -19.55
CA GLU A 385 -7.84 -6.53 -19.84
C GLU A 385 -7.36 -7.85 -19.21
N LEU A 386 -6.54 -8.59 -19.95
CA LEU A 386 -5.93 -9.84 -19.50
C LEU A 386 -4.44 -9.85 -19.83
N TYR A 387 -3.61 -10.12 -18.85
CA TYR A 387 -2.16 -10.11 -19.00
C TYR A 387 -1.54 -11.43 -18.54
N ASN A 388 -0.48 -11.87 -19.24
CA ASN A 388 0.38 -12.95 -18.81
C ASN A 388 1.66 -12.38 -18.19
N LEU A 389 1.67 -12.19 -16.89
CA LEU A 389 2.73 -11.51 -16.16
C LEU A 389 4.07 -12.22 -16.17
N ALA A 390 4.10 -13.52 -16.49
CA ALA A 390 5.37 -14.27 -16.65
C ALA A 390 6.10 -13.92 -17.95
N ARG A 391 5.40 -13.41 -18.97
CA ARG A 391 5.94 -13.04 -20.29
C ARG A 391 5.88 -11.54 -20.54
N ASP A 392 5.01 -10.86 -19.84
CA ASP A 392 4.67 -9.44 -20.00
C ASP A 392 4.49 -8.83 -18.60
N PRO A 393 5.58 -8.68 -17.84
CA PRO A 393 5.51 -8.10 -16.50
C PRO A 393 5.15 -6.62 -16.47
N THR A 394 5.20 -5.94 -17.61
CA THR A 394 4.85 -4.53 -17.79
C THR A 394 3.41 -4.31 -18.23
N GLU A 395 2.64 -5.40 -18.40
CA GLU A 395 1.21 -5.36 -18.75
C GLU A 395 0.91 -4.58 -20.05
N ASP A 396 1.77 -4.77 -21.08
CA ASP A 396 1.66 -4.03 -22.35
C ASP A 396 0.79 -4.74 -23.39
N ASN A 397 0.65 -6.08 -23.28
CA ASN A 397 -0.04 -6.90 -24.26
C ASN A 397 -1.35 -7.45 -23.71
N ASN A 398 -2.47 -6.77 -24.00
CA ASN A 398 -3.79 -7.24 -23.60
C ASN A 398 -4.18 -8.48 -24.42
N LEU A 399 -4.38 -9.60 -23.74
CA LEU A 399 -4.72 -10.91 -24.29
C LEU A 399 -6.22 -11.23 -24.23
N ALA A 400 -7.08 -10.33 -23.77
CA ALA A 400 -8.49 -10.59 -23.51
C ALA A 400 -9.24 -11.11 -24.74
N GLU A 401 -8.97 -10.55 -25.93
CA GLU A 401 -9.60 -10.99 -27.17
C GLU A 401 -9.02 -12.32 -27.69
N THR A 402 -7.70 -12.51 -27.54
CA THR A 402 -6.99 -13.69 -28.07
C THR A 402 -7.10 -14.90 -27.15
N GLN A 403 -7.35 -14.69 -25.85
CA GLN A 403 -7.51 -15.72 -24.83
C GLN A 403 -8.88 -15.61 -24.14
N ALA A 404 -9.94 -15.55 -24.92
CA ALA A 404 -11.31 -15.34 -24.45
C ALA A 404 -11.78 -16.39 -23.43
N ASP A 405 -11.30 -17.63 -23.51
CA ASP A 405 -11.64 -18.68 -22.55
C ASP A 405 -11.02 -18.39 -21.16
N MET A 406 -9.76 -18.03 -21.12
CA MET A 406 -9.06 -17.63 -19.89
C MET A 406 -9.71 -16.38 -19.29
N GLN A 407 -10.01 -15.39 -20.11
CA GLN A 407 -10.74 -14.18 -19.69
C GLN A 407 -12.05 -14.53 -18.98
N ARG A 408 -12.89 -15.40 -19.59
CA ARG A 408 -14.18 -15.81 -19.01
C ARG A 408 -14.00 -16.53 -17.67
N GLN A 409 -13.01 -17.40 -17.58
CA GLN A 409 -12.72 -18.16 -16.36
C GLN A 409 -12.29 -17.24 -15.23
N MET A 410 -11.31 -16.36 -15.45
CA MET A 410 -10.84 -15.43 -14.44
C MET A 410 -11.93 -14.43 -14.02
N MET A 411 -12.79 -14.00 -14.98
CA MET A 411 -13.92 -13.16 -14.68
C MET A 411 -14.93 -13.85 -13.76
N ALA A 412 -15.24 -15.13 -14.00
CA ALA A 412 -16.15 -15.90 -13.15
C ALA A 412 -15.61 -16.03 -11.71
N VAL A 413 -14.29 -16.25 -11.55
CA VAL A 413 -13.64 -16.27 -10.24
C VAL A 413 -13.70 -14.92 -9.55
N LEU A 414 -13.38 -13.84 -10.27
CA LEU A 414 -13.43 -12.47 -9.74
C LEU A 414 -14.83 -12.11 -9.26
N THR A 415 -15.85 -12.37 -10.09
CA THR A 415 -17.25 -12.10 -9.76
C THR A 415 -17.67 -12.84 -8.48
N LYS A 416 -17.38 -14.14 -8.41
CA LYS A 416 -17.73 -14.97 -7.24
C LYS A 416 -17.02 -14.50 -5.98
N ALA A 417 -15.72 -14.20 -6.06
CA ALA A 417 -14.97 -13.72 -4.91
C ALA A 417 -15.50 -12.37 -4.42
N TYR A 418 -15.84 -11.47 -5.35
CA TYR A 418 -16.41 -10.17 -5.02
C TYR A 418 -17.80 -10.27 -4.36
N GLU A 419 -18.67 -11.17 -4.86
CA GLU A 419 -19.96 -11.50 -4.22
C GLU A 419 -19.78 -12.01 -2.78
N GLN A 420 -18.79 -12.88 -2.56
CA GLN A 420 -18.48 -13.41 -1.23
C GLN A 420 -17.98 -12.33 -0.26
N MET A 421 -17.41 -11.26 -0.78
CA MET A 421 -17.03 -10.07 -0.02
C MET A 421 -18.21 -9.13 0.27
N GLY A 422 -19.43 -9.46 -0.13
CA GLY A 422 -20.61 -8.60 0.01
C GLY A 422 -20.78 -7.57 -1.10
N GLY A 423 -19.98 -7.65 -2.16
CA GLY A 423 -20.10 -6.81 -3.34
C GLY A 423 -21.38 -7.12 -4.14
N ASN A 424 -21.96 -6.11 -4.79
CA ASN A 424 -23.14 -6.30 -5.60
C ASN A 424 -22.79 -6.90 -6.97
N LYS A 425 -23.31 -8.11 -7.25
CA LYS A 425 -23.09 -8.79 -8.54
C LYS A 425 -23.69 -8.06 -9.74
N GLU A 426 -24.74 -7.24 -9.54
CA GLU A 426 -25.35 -6.45 -10.60
C GLU A 426 -24.38 -5.43 -11.22
N HIS A 427 -23.28 -5.14 -10.52
CA HIS A 427 -22.18 -4.34 -11.04
C HIS A 427 -21.35 -5.06 -12.12
N PHE A 428 -21.50 -6.38 -12.27
CA PHE A 428 -20.84 -7.16 -13.32
C PHE A 428 -21.86 -7.46 -14.42
N MET A 429 -21.69 -6.94 -15.61
CA MET A 429 -22.59 -7.16 -16.76
C MET A 429 -22.41 -8.50 -17.48
N PHE A 430 -21.90 -9.53 -16.78
CA PHE A 430 -21.68 -10.85 -17.36
C PHE A 430 -22.46 -11.93 -16.60
N GLU A 431 -23.29 -12.69 -17.32
CA GLU A 431 -23.88 -13.92 -16.81
C GLU A 431 -22.76 -14.97 -16.59
N SER A 432 -22.48 -15.32 -15.34
CA SER A 432 -21.56 -16.40 -15.03
C SER A 432 -22.30 -17.73 -14.99
N THR A 433 -21.94 -18.64 -15.86
CA THR A 433 -22.25 -20.08 -15.72
C THR A 433 -20.98 -20.80 -15.18
N ASP A 434 -20.83 -20.83 -14.00
CA ASP A 434 -20.78 -21.56 -12.91
C ASP A 434 -19.67 -22.51 -12.41
N ARG A 435 -19.89 -23.70 -12.24
CA ARG A 435 -19.04 -24.73 -11.65
C ARG A 435 -17.85 -25.13 -12.52
N GLN A 436 -18.03 -25.09 -13.83
CA GLN A 436 -17.02 -25.48 -14.82
C GLN A 436 -15.80 -24.54 -14.82
N ALA A 437 -15.98 -23.27 -14.51
CA ALA A 437 -14.87 -22.30 -14.46
C ALA A 437 -13.89 -22.59 -13.31
N LEU A 438 -14.40 -22.95 -12.13
CA LEU A 438 -13.58 -23.34 -10.97
C LEU A 438 -12.89 -24.70 -11.18
N GLU A 439 -13.60 -25.69 -11.74
CA GLU A 439 -13.03 -27.00 -12.07
C GLU A 439 -11.96 -26.89 -13.15
N LEU A 440 -12.14 -25.98 -14.10
CA LEU A 440 -11.16 -25.77 -15.16
C LEU A 440 -9.91 -25.02 -14.65
N LEU A 441 -10.03 -24.02 -13.78
CA LEU A 441 -8.90 -23.40 -13.11
C LEU A 441 -8.12 -24.42 -12.26
N ARG A 442 -8.80 -25.36 -11.61
CA ARG A 442 -8.17 -26.49 -10.92
C ARG A 442 -7.45 -27.42 -11.89
N SER A 443 -8.07 -27.79 -13.01
CA SER A 443 -7.48 -28.66 -14.01
C SER A 443 -6.26 -28.08 -14.72
N LEU A 444 -6.15 -26.72 -14.73
CA LEU A 444 -5.04 -25.99 -15.30
C LEU A 444 -3.95 -25.65 -14.27
N GLY A 445 -4.13 -26.09 -13.00
CA GLY A 445 -3.19 -25.83 -11.92
C GLY A 445 -3.19 -24.39 -11.40
N TYR A 446 -4.25 -23.64 -11.66
CA TYR A 446 -4.40 -22.25 -11.21
C TYR A 446 -5.19 -22.13 -9.90
N VAL A 447 -5.87 -23.20 -9.50
CA VAL A 447 -6.67 -23.32 -8.25
C VAL A 447 -6.59 -24.77 -7.78
N ASN A 448 -6.25 -25.03 -6.52
CA ASN A 448 -6.20 -26.39 -5.92
C ASN A 448 -7.59 -26.94 -5.57
#